data_24b1f709227df91c633a31467fed395e
#
_entry.id   24b1f709227df91c633a31467fed395e
#
_cell.length_a   1.000
_cell.length_b   1.000
_cell.length_c   1.000
_cell.angle_alpha   90.00
_cell.angle_beta   90.00
_cell.angle_gamma   90.00
#
_symmetry.space_group_name_H-M   'P 1'
#
loop_
_entity.id
_entity.type
_entity.pdbx_description
1 polymer ?
#
loop_
_entity_poly.entity_id
_entity_poly.type
_entity_poly.pdbx_seq_one_letter_code
_entity_poly.pdbx_strand_id
1 'polypeptide(L)'
;MRRYVRLVAAFSLAALVGCGDGSGPIRPRSFFMGFSAIPPRMDAAIVVPAINLWARRADAAIIHASPPWAAMLGGAPPAAAVDTVEVPLANYFRAKGLALVFTVDATDGLNRAAEAPELVAAGRSVTDTAVQRLYREWVFAVAKKLRPDYLGLVAETNLIRAAAPDSVYRAVVVMANAVAREIRDSALPSPLYVSAQVETAWGRPGSTYIGIAQDLTDFPFVSAIGLSSYPYLGGFALPEDLPLDYYSRLVQGTTLPVLVVEGGWPSIAVSSVTSSPALQARYITRQLELLDQAHAKGVFQLTFYDIDLTGVTLPPGSILPLFTHLGLADSAFNAKPALAVWDAAFVRPRQ
;
A
#
# COMPACT_ATOMS: atom_id res chain seq x y z
N MET A 1 -58.33 29.86 66.30
CA MET A 1 -58.33 28.90 65.17
C MET A 1 -57.48 29.49 64.05
N ARG A 2 -56.23 29.02 63.91
CA ARG A 2 -55.30 29.49 62.86
C ARG A 2 -55.12 28.37 61.87
N ARG A 3 -55.52 28.59 60.60
CA ARG A 3 -55.33 27.65 59.47
C ARG A 3 -53.95 27.86 58.89
N TYR A 4 -53.11 26.79 58.87
CA TYR A 4 -51.86 26.76 58.17
C TYR A 4 -52.08 26.29 56.71
N VAL A 5 -51.74 27.15 55.76
CA VAL A 5 -51.69 26.81 54.35
C VAL A 5 -50.26 26.26 54.05
N ARG A 6 -50.21 25.04 53.64
CA ARG A 6 -48.87 24.43 53.14
C ARG A 6 -48.76 24.74 51.68
N LEU A 7 -47.74 25.55 51.33
CA LEU A 7 -47.25 25.68 49.94
C LEU A 7 -46.40 24.45 49.59
N VAL A 8 -46.80 23.74 48.54
CA VAL A 8 -45.97 22.71 47.90
C VAL A 8 -45.26 23.38 46.76
N ALA A 9 -43.92 23.51 46.87
CA ALA A 9 -43.05 23.95 45.77
C ALA A 9 -42.74 22.77 44.90
N ALA A 10 -43.22 22.76 43.66
CA ALA A 10 -42.85 21.81 42.63
C ALA A 10 -41.51 22.22 42.03
N PHE A 11 -40.45 21.46 42.29
CA PHE A 11 -39.16 21.59 41.59
C PHE A 11 -39.26 20.89 40.24
N SER A 12 -39.33 21.68 39.17
CA SER A 12 -39.18 21.19 37.79
C SER A 12 -37.70 20.96 37.50
N LEU A 13 -37.31 19.70 37.45
CA LEU A 13 -35.95 19.30 37.00
C LEU A 13 -35.90 19.45 35.48
N ALA A 14 -35.33 20.54 34.98
CA ALA A 14 -35.01 20.70 33.58
C ALA A 14 -33.76 19.81 33.28
N ALA A 15 -34.00 18.69 32.63
CA ALA A 15 -32.91 17.88 32.07
C ALA A 15 -32.25 18.66 30.90
N LEU A 16 -31.12 19.26 31.19
CA LEU A 16 -30.21 19.77 30.16
C LEU A 16 -29.64 18.55 29.39
N VAL A 17 -30.27 18.26 28.24
CA VAL A 17 -29.66 17.43 27.23
C VAL A 17 -28.48 18.25 26.65
N GLY A 18 -27.29 18.07 27.21
CA GLY A 18 -26.08 18.59 26.63
C GLY A 18 -25.84 17.85 25.31
N CYS A 19 -26.06 18.53 24.18
CA CYS A 19 -25.42 18.16 22.91
C CYS A 19 -23.90 18.24 23.17
N GLY A 20 -23.27 17.10 23.38
CA GLY A 20 -21.83 17.02 23.43
C GLY A 20 -21.29 17.42 22.04
N ASP A 21 -20.82 18.66 21.93
CA ASP A 21 -19.97 19.08 20.83
C ASP A 21 -18.78 18.15 20.83
N GLY A 22 -18.62 17.38 19.74
CA GLY A 22 -17.53 16.44 19.53
C GLY A 22 -16.16 17.11 19.33
N SER A 23 -15.86 18.15 20.15
CA SER A 23 -14.60 18.91 20.12
C SER A 23 -13.57 18.39 21.12
N GLY A 24 -13.43 17.06 21.22
CA GLY A 24 -12.21 16.51 21.79
C GLY A 24 -11.01 16.92 20.92
N PRO A 25 -9.81 17.08 21.51
CA PRO A 25 -8.64 17.42 20.74
C PRO A 25 -8.45 16.40 19.60
N ILE A 26 -8.31 16.89 18.36
CA ILE A 26 -8.10 16.05 17.17
C ILE A 26 -6.83 15.21 17.43
N ARG A 27 -6.99 13.88 17.52
CA ARG A 27 -5.87 12.97 17.76
C ARG A 27 -4.92 13.02 16.56
N PRO A 28 -3.64 13.36 16.73
CA PRO A 28 -2.69 13.38 15.63
C PRO A 28 -2.45 11.97 15.07
N ARG A 29 -1.90 11.88 13.86
CA ARG A 29 -1.46 10.63 13.22
C ARG A 29 0.04 10.57 13.06
N SER A 30 0.63 9.37 13.14
CA SER A 30 2.07 9.14 12.96
C SER A 30 2.47 8.80 11.53
N PHE A 31 1.51 8.63 10.61
CA PHE A 31 1.72 8.05 9.29
C PHE A 31 1.40 9.02 8.15
N PHE A 32 2.14 8.86 7.05
CA PHE A 32 1.76 9.42 5.76
C PHE A 32 0.50 8.74 5.23
N MET A 33 -0.32 9.51 4.52
CA MET A 33 -1.47 8.98 3.77
C MET A 33 -1.23 9.23 2.28
N GLY A 34 -1.47 8.23 1.44
CA GLY A 34 -1.15 8.36 0.02
C GLY A 34 -1.83 7.34 -0.88
N PHE A 35 -1.48 7.44 -2.16
CA PHE A 35 -2.02 6.61 -3.23
C PHE A 35 -0.93 6.28 -4.24
N SER A 36 -1.16 5.22 -5.03
CA SER A 36 -0.37 5.00 -6.23
C SER A 36 -0.88 5.89 -7.38
N ALA A 37 -0.05 5.99 -8.43
CA ALA A 37 -0.37 6.78 -9.62
C ALA A 37 -1.25 6.03 -10.63
N ILE A 38 -1.80 4.88 -10.30
CA ILE A 38 -2.64 4.08 -11.20
C ILE A 38 -3.87 4.90 -11.60
N PRO A 39 -4.03 5.22 -12.90
CA PRO A 39 -5.18 6.00 -13.37
C PRO A 39 -6.44 5.11 -13.44
N PRO A 40 -7.64 5.70 -13.51
CA PRO A 40 -8.88 4.94 -13.62
C PRO A 40 -8.99 4.13 -14.94
N ARG A 41 -8.23 4.50 -15.96
CA ARG A 41 -8.08 3.75 -17.23
C ARG A 41 -6.73 4.08 -17.86
N MET A 42 -6.28 3.22 -18.79
CA MET A 42 -4.99 3.40 -19.49
C MET A 42 -5.13 4.46 -20.61
N ASP A 43 -5.22 5.72 -20.18
CA ASP A 43 -5.33 6.90 -21.04
C ASP A 43 -4.38 7.98 -20.48
N ALA A 44 -3.36 8.31 -21.25
CA ALA A 44 -2.36 9.28 -20.83
C ALA A 44 -2.95 10.69 -20.53
N ALA A 45 -4.05 11.05 -21.18
CA ALA A 45 -4.69 12.35 -21.00
C ALA A 45 -5.32 12.51 -19.60
N ILE A 46 -5.67 11.42 -18.94
CA ILE A 46 -6.30 11.49 -17.62
C ILE A 46 -5.34 11.28 -16.44
N VAL A 47 -4.10 10.85 -16.68
CA VAL A 47 -3.10 10.59 -15.61
C VAL A 47 -2.86 11.84 -14.76
N VAL A 48 -2.52 12.96 -15.40
CA VAL A 48 -2.23 14.22 -14.70
C VAL A 48 -3.47 14.79 -13.99
N PRO A 49 -4.65 14.91 -14.63
CA PRO A 49 -5.88 15.27 -13.94
C PRO A 49 -6.19 14.39 -12.74
N ALA A 50 -6.06 13.06 -12.88
CA ALA A 50 -6.30 12.10 -11.80
C ALA A 50 -5.36 12.35 -10.61
N ILE A 51 -4.05 12.48 -10.85
CA ILE A 51 -3.08 12.80 -9.79
C ILE A 51 -3.44 14.11 -9.09
N ASN A 52 -3.81 15.16 -9.83
CA ASN A 52 -4.16 16.47 -9.26
C ASN A 52 -5.35 16.41 -8.29
N LEU A 53 -6.29 15.49 -8.50
CA LEU A 53 -7.45 15.32 -7.63
C LEU A 53 -7.08 14.66 -6.29
N TRP A 54 -6.30 13.58 -6.31
CA TRP A 54 -5.95 12.89 -5.08
C TRP A 54 -4.76 13.52 -4.34
N ALA A 55 -3.85 14.22 -5.03
CA ALA A 55 -2.70 14.85 -4.39
C ALA A 55 -3.08 15.88 -3.31
N ARG A 56 -4.32 16.40 -3.34
CA ARG A 56 -4.86 17.30 -2.30
C ARG A 56 -5.27 16.58 -1.02
N ARG A 57 -5.29 15.25 -1.04
CA ARG A 57 -5.72 14.34 0.03
C ARG A 57 -4.64 13.34 0.41
N ALA A 58 -3.39 13.69 0.10
CA ALA A 58 -2.23 12.84 0.34
C ALA A 58 -1.04 13.65 0.86
N ASP A 59 -0.23 13.04 1.69
CA ASP A 59 1.09 13.53 2.11
C ASP A 59 2.19 12.93 1.24
N ALA A 60 1.92 11.78 0.64
CA ALA A 60 2.90 10.99 -0.08
C ALA A 60 2.28 10.32 -1.31
N ALA A 61 3.11 9.98 -2.26
CA ALA A 61 2.79 9.12 -3.39
C ALA A 61 3.67 7.88 -3.35
N ILE A 62 3.13 6.76 -3.83
CA ILE A 62 3.92 5.54 -4.03
C ILE A 62 3.97 5.18 -5.51
N ILE A 63 5.15 4.79 -5.97
CA ILE A 63 5.37 4.21 -7.29
C ILE A 63 5.66 2.71 -7.10
N HIS A 64 4.82 1.87 -7.70
CA HIS A 64 5.12 0.47 -7.89
C HIS A 64 5.61 0.30 -9.33
N ALA A 65 6.81 -0.22 -9.51
CA ALA A 65 7.40 -0.39 -10.82
C ALA A 65 8.16 -1.71 -10.95
N SER A 66 7.91 -2.41 -12.05
CA SER A 66 8.79 -3.49 -12.51
C SER A 66 9.96 -2.88 -13.25
N PRO A 67 11.16 -3.46 -13.15
CA PRO A 67 12.26 -3.08 -14.04
C PRO A 67 11.79 -3.20 -15.50
N PRO A 68 12.12 -2.25 -16.38
CA PRO A 68 11.70 -2.27 -17.77
C PRO A 68 12.51 -3.31 -18.58
N TRP A 69 12.24 -4.58 -18.30
CA TRP A 69 13.04 -5.72 -18.77
C TRP A 69 13.19 -5.75 -20.28
N ALA A 70 12.10 -5.54 -21.03
CA ALA A 70 12.13 -5.55 -22.48
C ALA A 70 13.11 -4.51 -23.04
N ALA A 71 13.09 -3.30 -22.52
CA ALA A 71 13.99 -2.23 -22.95
C ALA A 71 15.45 -2.54 -22.59
N MET A 72 15.71 -2.98 -21.35
CA MET A 72 17.06 -3.27 -20.88
C MET A 72 17.68 -4.49 -21.56
N LEU A 73 16.90 -5.53 -21.82
CA LEU A 73 17.34 -6.70 -22.60
C LEU A 73 17.58 -6.33 -24.07
N GLY A 74 16.87 -5.32 -24.59
CA GLY A 74 17.10 -4.72 -25.90
C GLY A 74 18.30 -3.77 -25.97
N GLY A 75 19.05 -3.61 -24.85
CA GLY A 75 20.28 -2.81 -24.78
C GLY A 75 20.10 -1.39 -24.26
N ALA A 76 18.92 -0.98 -23.81
CA ALA A 76 18.75 0.32 -23.16
C ALA A 76 19.53 0.35 -21.84
N PRO A 77 20.34 1.40 -21.59
CA PRO A 77 21.03 1.54 -20.32
C PRO A 77 20.01 1.67 -19.16
N PRO A 78 20.15 0.88 -18.07
CA PRO A 78 19.21 0.92 -16.94
C PRO A 78 18.96 2.33 -16.36
N ALA A 79 20.03 3.14 -16.28
CA ALA A 79 19.91 4.52 -15.78
C ALA A 79 19.12 5.45 -16.72
N ALA A 80 19.18 5.23 -18.05
CA ALA A 80 18.41 5.98 -19.02
C ALA A 80 16.93 5.58 -18.98
N ALA A 81 16.64 4.32 -18.71
CA ALA A 81 15.27 3.84 -18.53
C ALA A 81 14.56 4.57 -17.37
N VAL A 82 15.26 4.79 -16.24
CA VAL A 82 14.73 5.56 -15.09
C VAL A 82 14.41 7.03 -15.48
N ASP A 83 15.20 7.63 -16.37
CA ASP A 83 14.99 9.02 -16.79
C ASP A 83 13.69 9.23 -17.59
N THR A 84 13.22 8.17 -18.26
CA THR A 84 12.08 8.27 -19.19
C THR A 84 10.72 8.21 -18.50
N VAL A 85 10.60 7.46 -17.40
CA VAL A 85 9.32 7.21 -16.73
C VAL A 85 9.34 7.68 -15.28
N GLU A 86 10.28 7.16 -14.47
CA GLU A 86 10.24 7.34 -13.03
C GLU A 86 10.64 8.76 -12.61
N VAL A 87 11.66 9.35 -13.23
CA VAL A 87 12.13 10.70 -12.89
C VAL A 87 11.04 11.77 -13.15
N PRO A 88 10.38 11.82 -14.32
CA PRO A 88 9.30 12.78 -14.55
C PRO A 88 8.15 12.64 -13.55
N LEU A 89 7.74 11.41 -13.23
CA LEU A 89 6.65 11.14 -12.28
C LEU A 89 7.05 11.56 -10.86
N ALA A 90 8.25 11.20 -10.41
CA ALA A 90 8.78 11.56 -9.09
C ALA A 90 8.88 13.11 -8.95
N ASN A 91 9.36 13.80 -9.97
CA ASN A 91 9.44 15.24 -9.98
C ASN A 91 8.04 15.89 -9.93
N TYR A 92 7.06 15.29 -10.62
CA TYR A 92 5.69 15.75 -10.56
C TYR A 92 5.10 15.63 -9.16
N PHE A 93 5.32 14.50 -8.47
CA PHE A 93 4.89 14.31 -7.09
C PHE A 93 5.54 15.33 -6.14
N ARG A 94 6.85 15.55 -6.26
CA ARG A 94 7.56 16.53 -5.45
C ARG A 94 7.07 17.96 -5.70
N ALA A 95 6.74 18.31 -6.94
CA ALA A 95 6.14 19.60 -7.26
C ALA A 95 4.75 19.81 -6.62
N LYS A 96 4.08 18.71 -6.20
CA LYS A 96 2.84 18.74 -5.41
C LYS A 96 3.10 18.74 -3.89
N GLY A 97 4.34 18.72 -3.44
CA GLY A 97 4.71 18.65 -2.03
C GLY A 97 4.58 17.25 -1.42
N LEU A 98 4.48 16.21 -2.26
CA LEU A 98 4.33 14.82 -1.80
C LEU A 98 5.69 14.20 -1.50
N ALA A 99 5.79 13.48 -0.38
CA ALA A 99 6.87 12.53 -0.13
C ALA A 99 6.77 11.37 -1.13
N LEU A 100 7.89 10.73 -1.42
CA LEU A 100 7.98 9.66 -2.42
C LEU A 100 8.33 8.33 -1.79
N VAL A 101 7.48 7.34 -1.97
CA VAL A 101 7.77 5.93 -1.70
C VAL A 101 7.90 5.20 -3.03
N PHE A 102 8.84 4.28 -3.11
CA PHE A 102 9.06 3.48 -4.32
C PHE A 102 9.14 2.01 -3.96
N THR A 103 8.45 1.15 -4.69
CA THR A 103 8.47 -0.32 -4.52
C THR A 103 8.81 -0.98 -5.85
N VAL A 104 9.75 -1.90 -5.81
CA VAL A 104 10.17 -2.69 -6.98
C VAL A 104 9.40 -4.00 -7.04
N ASP A 105 8.75 -4.26 -8.17
CA ASP A 105 8.19 -5.55 -8.54
C ASP A 105 9.23 -6.37 -9.31
N ALA A 106 9.87 -7.33 -8.63
CA ALA A 106 10.92 -8.15 -9.22
C ALA A 106 10.39 -9.36 -10.01
N THR A 107 9.12 -9.73 -9.78
CA THR A 107 8.42 -10.88 -10.38
C THR A 107 7.13 -10.41 -11.06
N ASP A 108 6.23 -11.34 -11.44
CA ASP A 108 4.90 -10.96 -11.92
C ASP A 108 4.07 -10.35 -10.78
N GLY A 109 3.63 -9.11 -10.92
CA GLY A 109 2.86 -8.37 -9.92
C GLY A 109 1.49 -8.98 -9.60
N LEU A 110 0.93 -9.77 -10.51
CA LEU A 110 -0.36 -10.46 -10.34
C LEU A 110 -0.20 -11.96 -10.02
N ASN A 111 1.01 -12.51 -10.16
CA ASN A 111 1.28 -13.92 -9.88
C ASN A 111 2.71 -14.12 -9.34
N ARG A 112 2.88 -14.02 -8.05
CA ARG A 112 4.21 -14.15 -7.39
C ARG A 112 4.88 -15.52 -7.55
N ALA A 113 4.16 -16.53 -8.08
CA ALA A 113 4.74 -17.81 -8.46
C ALA A 113 5.52 -17.74 -9.79
N ALA A 114 5.26 -16.72 -10.59
CA ALA A 114 5.83 -16.54 -11.93
C ALA A 114 6.86 -15.38 -11.95
N GLU A 115 7.80 -15.50 -12.87
CA GLU A 115 8.73 -14.40 -13.19
C GLU A 115 8.03 -13.32 -14.02
N ALA A 116 8.62 -12.13 -14.11
CA ALA A 116 8.09 -11.03 -14.89
C ALA A 116 7.79 -11.47 -16.34
N PRO A 117 6.60 -11.14 -16.90
CA PRO A 117 6.19 -11.61 -18.22
C PRO A 117 7.20 -11.29 -19.33
N GLU A 118 7.86 -10.14 -19.28
CA GLU A 118 8.87 -9.72 -20.26
C GLU A 118 10.13 -10.58 -20.19
N LEU A 119 10.53 -11.07 -19.02
CA LEU A 119 11.64 -12.01 -18.89
C LEU A 119 11.26 -13.36 -19.51
N VAL A 120 10.07 -13.86 -19.18
CA VAL A 120 9.58 -15.13 -19.73
C VAL A 120 9.47 -15.05 -21.25
N ALA A 121 8.91 -13.95 -21.80
CA ALA A 121 8.82 -13.74 -23.23
C ALA A 121 10.18 -13.67 -23.94
N ALA A 122 11.21 -13.18 -23.26
CA ALA A 122 12.59 -13.14 -23.77
C ALA A 122 13.37 -14.45 -23.55
N GLY A 123 12.75 -15.49 -22.96
CA GLY A 123 13.43 -16.74 -22.60
C GLY A 123 14.51 -16.51 -21.53
N ARG A 124 14.33 -15.55 -20.65
CA ARG A 124 15.28 -15.16 -19.59
C ARG A 124 14.68 -15.38 -18.21
N SER A 125 15.52 -15.38 -17.20
CA SER A 125 15.14 -15.61 -15.81
C SER A 125 15.90 -14.68 -14.88
N VAL A 126 15.32 -14.36 -13.71
CA VAL A 126 16.07 -13.70 -12.62
C VAL A 126 17.22 -14.55 -12.07
N THR A 127 17.27 -15.84 -12.42
CA THR A 127 18.42 -16.70 -12.11
C THR A 127 19.63 -16.42 -13.00
N ASP A 128 19.46 -15.70 -14.11
CA ASP A 128 20.54 -15.29 -14.99
C ASP A 128 21.36 -14.16 -14.38
N THR A 129 22.67 -14.32 -14.27
CA THR A 129 23.56 -13.29 -13.71
C THR A 129 23.50 -11.96 -14.48
N ALA A 130 23.26 -12.00 -15.80
CA ALA A 130 23.07 -10.80 -16.60
C ALA A 130 21.78 -10.05 -16.22
N VAL A 131 20.67 -10.77 -15.97
CA VAL A 131 19.40 -10.19 -15.51
C VAL A 131 19.56 -9.61 -14.11
N GLN A 132 20.22 -10.31 -13.19
CA GLN A 132 20.52 -9.80 -11.85
C GLN A 132 21.35 -8.52 -11.88
N ARG A 133 22.31 -8.42 -12.80
CA ARG A 133 23.10 -7.20 -13.01
C ARG A 133 22.21 -6.04 -13.48
N LEU A 134 21.34 -6.25 -14.47
CA LEU A 134 20.42 -5.23 -14.98
C LEU A 134 19.47 -4.73 -13.86
N TYR A 135 18.94 -5.65 -13.05
CA TYR A 135 18.14 -5.30 -11.88
C TYR A 135 18.90 -4.36 -10.94
N ARG A 136 20.12 -4.73 -10.56
CA ARG A 136 20.95 -3.95 -9.64
C ARG A 136 21.26 -2.56 -10.18
N GLU A 137 21.67 -2.47 -11.44
CA GLU A 137 21.98 -1.20 -12.11
C GLU A 137 20.74 -0.28 -12.17
N TRP A 138 19.57 -0.84 -12.46
CA TRP A 138 18.32 -0.08 -12.52
C TRP A 138 17.87 0.40 -11.13
N VAL A 139 17.83 -0.50 -10.13
CA VAL A 139 17.44 -0.13 -8.76
C VAL A 139 18.40 0.88 -8.16
N PHE A 140 19.71 0.72 -8.41
CA PHE A 140 20.70 1.71 -7.98
C PHE A 140 20.48 3.07 -8.64
N ALA A 141 20.12 3.11 -9.92
CA ALA A 141 19.78 4.34 -10.62
C ALA A 141 18.50 4.98 -10.04
N VAL A 142 17.47 4.19 -9.70
CA VAL A 142 16.28 4.65 -8.97
C VAL A 142 16.69 5.30 -7.65
N ALA A 143 17.46 4.61 -6.82
CA ALA A 143 17.92 5.13 -5.54
C ALA A 143 18.67 6.46 -5.68
N LYS A 144 19.59 6.54 -6.65
CA LYS A 144 20.46 7.71 -6.87
C LYS A 144 19.69 8.91 -7.43
N LYS A 145 18.81 8.67 -8.42
CA LYS A 145 18.13 9.75 -9.17
C LYS A 145 16.87 10.22 -8.46
N LEU A 146 16.09 9.28 -7.91
CA LEU A 146 14.84 9.61 -7.23
C LEU A 146 15.04 9.97 -5.76
N ARG A 147 15.99 9.36 -5.06
CA ARG A 147 16.18 9.53 -3.61
C ARG A 147 14.84 9.46 -2.86
N PRO A 148 14.09 8.36 -2.98
CA PRO A 148 12.79 8.25 -2.35
C PRO A 148 12.90 8.29 -0.82
N ASP A 149 11.86 8.74 -0.14
CA ASP A 149 11.77 8.75 1.32
C ASP A 149 11.78 7.32 1.90
N TYR A 150 11.30 6.34 1.14
CA TYR A 150 11.43 4.89 1.39
C TYR A 150 11.58 4.15 0.06
N LEU A 151 12.49 3.19 0.01
CA LEU A 151 12.76 2.37 -1.19
C LEU A 151 12.56 0.88 -0.89
N GLY A 152 11.49 0.32 -1.43
CA GLY A 152 11.24 -1.12 -1.41
C GLY A 152 11.98 -1.82 -2.53
N LEU A 153 12.85 -2.76 -2.16
CA LEU A 153 13.64 -3.48 -3.14
C LEU A 153 12.91 -4.67 -3.73
N VAL A 154 11.98 -5.27 -3.00
CA VAL A 154 11.16 -6.39 -3.49
C VAL A 154 9.76 -6.31 -2.88
N ALA A 155 8.75 -6.44 -3.73
CA ALA A 155 7.36 -6.58 -3.30
C ALA A 155 7.04 -8.02 -2.91
N GLU A 156 6.27 -8.19 -1.81
CA GLU A 156 5.63 -9.43 -1.36
C GLU A 156 6.55 -10.66 -1.30
N THR A 157 7.72 -10.50 -0.65
CA THR A 157 8.76 -11.53 -0.58
C THR A 157 8.26 -12.85 -0.01
N ASN A 158 7.34 -12.82 0.96
CA ASN A 158 6.76 -14.02 1.55
C ASN A 158 5.87 -14.79 0.56
N LEU A 159 5.19 -14.11 -0.37
CA LEU A 159 4.47 -14.79 -1.45
C LEU A 159 5.43 -15.41 -2.47
N ILE A 160 6.49 -14.71 -2.86
CA ILE A 160 7.52 -15.26 -3.74
C ILE A 160 8.12 -16.50 -3.08
N ARG A 161 8.49 -16.43 -1.80
CA ARG A 161 9.04 -17.56 -1.03
C ARG A 161 8.09 -18.75 -0.96
N ALA A 162 6.78 -18.50 -0.85
CA ALA A 162 5.79 -19.57 -0.71
C ALA A 162 5.39 -20.21 -2.05
N ALA A 163 5.45 -19.48 -3.15
CA ALA A 163 4.81 -19.87 -4.41
C ALA A 163 5.76 -20.04 -5.60
N ALA A 164 6.86 -19.27 -5.64
CA ALA A 164 7.84 -19.37 -6.73
C ALA A 164 8.81 -20.56 -6.52
N PRO A 165 9.46 -21.03 -7.58
CA PRO A 165 10.57 -21.99 -7.45
C PRO A 165 11.67 -21.44 -6.51
N ASP A 166 12.23 -22.30 -5.68
CA ASP A 166 13.33 -21.94 -4.76
C ASP A 166 14.49 -21.19 -5.43
N SER A 167 14.82 -21.55 -6.66
CA SER A 167 15.89 -20.90 -7.43
C SER A 167 15.56 -19.44 -7.73
N VAL A 168 14.31 -19.14 -8.05
CA VAL A 168 13.81 -17.79 -8.29
C VAL A 168 13.86 -16.98 -6.99
N TYR A 169 13.33 -17.51 -5.88
CA TYR A 169 13.37 -16.81 -4.59
C TYR A 169 14.82 -16.51 -4.16
N ARG A 170 15.72 -17.49 -4.25
CA ARG A 170 17.15 -17.28 -3.93
C ARG A 170 17.81 -16.24 -4.83
N ALA A 171 17.49 -16.20 -6.12
CA ALA A 171 17.98 -15.18 -7.02
C ALA A 171 17.52 -13.78 -6.62
N VAL A 172 16.23 -13.64 -6.26
CA VAL A 172 15.66 -12.39 -5.73
C VAL A 172 16.39 -11.93 -4.46
N VAL A 173 16.63 -12.85 -3.52
CA VAL A 173 17.42 -12.56 -2.30
C VAL A 173 18.83 -12.06 -2.64
N VAL A 174 19.52 -12.74 -3.56
CA VAL A 174 20.89 -12.38 -3.96
C VAL A 174 20.94 -10.99 -4.59
N MET A 175 20.08 -10.70 -5.57
CA MET A 175 20.12 -9.41 -6.27
C MET A 175 19.69 -8.24 -5.40
N ALA A 176 18.70 -8.42 -4.51
CA ALA A 176 18.26 -7.39 -3.58
C ALA A 176 19.33 -7.06 -2.53
N ASN A 177 19.97 -8.08 -1.93
CA ASN A 177 21.05 -7.88 -0.99
C ASN A 177 22.28 -7.22 -1.64
N ALA A 178 22.56 -7.54 -2.92
CA ALA A 178 23.67 -6.94 -3.64
C ALA A 178 23.43 -5.43 -3.85
N VAL A 179 22.27 -5.03 -4.37
CA VAL A 179 21.98 -3.61 -4.58
C VAL A 179 21.82 -2.84 -3.26
N ALA A 180 21.29 -3.48 -2.21
CA ALA A 180 21.21 -2.87 -0.88
C ALA A 180 22.61 -2.50 -0.33
N ARG A 181 23.62 -3.33 -0.55
CA ARG A 181 25.02 -3.02 -0.21
C ARG A 181 25.53 -1.83 -1.03
N GLU A 182 25.34 -1.83 -2.36
CA GLU A 182 25.75 -0.73 -3.24
C GLU A 182 25.14 0.62 -2.84
N ILE A 183 23.84 0.62 -2.51
CA ILE A 183 23.12 1.81 -2.02
C ILE A 183 23.73 2.33 -0.72
N ARG A 184 24.02 1.44 0.23
CA ARG A 184 24.59 1.76 1.53
C ARG A 184 26.03 2.29 1.39
N ASP A 185 26.86 1.59 0.60
CA ASP A 185 28.25 1.98 0.35
C ASP A 185 28.37 3.34 -0.34
N SER A 186 27.34 3.72 -1.10
CA SER A 186 27.21 5.02 -1.76
C SER A 186 26.60 6.10 -0.86
N ALA A 187 26.33 5.81 0.41
CA ALA A 187 25.72 6.71 1.40
C ALA A 187 24.42 7.37 0.90
N LEU A 188 23.61 6.64 0.11
CA LEU A 188 22.30 7.11 -0.30
C LEU A 188 21.30 7.01 0.86
N PRO A 189 20.49 8.07 1.10
CA PRO A 189 19.79 8.25 2.38
C PRO A 189 18.50 7.43 2.53
N SER A 190 18.01 6.80 1.45
CA SER A 190 16.69 6.15 1.47
C SER A 190 16.66 4.95 2.43
N PRO A 191 15.77 4.94 3.43
CA PRO A 191 15.47 3.73 4.20
C PRO A 191 14.99 2.62 3.27
N LEU A 192 15.58 1.43 3.41
CA LEU A 192 15.28 0.27 2.55
C LEU A 192 14.26 -0.65 3.22
N TYR A 193 13.36 -1.21 2.42
CA TYR A 193 12.40 -2.21 2.88
C TYR A 193 12.17 -3.32 1.83
N VAL A 194 11.54 -4.39 2.26
CA VAL A 194 10.80 -5.32 1.43
C VAL A 194 9.35 -5.32 1.87
N SER A 195 8.40 -5.69 1.01
CA SER A 195 7.04 -5.88 1.48
C SER A 195 6.66 -7.35 1.65
N ALA A 196 5.66 -7.57 2.49
CA ALA A 196 5.06 -8.87 2.74
C ALA A 196 3.53 -8.76 2.65
N GLN A 197 2.88 -9.76 2.09
CA GLN A 197 1.44 -9.87 2.13
C GLN A 197 0.98 -10.38 3.49
N VAL A 198 0.13 -9.61 4.14
CA VAL A 198 -0.35 -9.87 5.50
C VAL A 198 -1.16 -11.16 5.57
N GLU A 199 -2.07 -11.37 4.63
CA GLU A 199 -2.99 -12.50 4.59
C GLU A 199 -2.29 -13.84 4.40
N THR A 200 -1.13 -13.86 3.75
CA THR A 200 -0.28 -15.04 3.61
C THR A 200 0.63 -15.21 4.83
N ALA A 201 1.08 -14.12 5.42
CA ALA A 201 1.91 -14.17 6.62
C ALA A 201 1.14 -14.76 7.81
N TRP A 202 -0.10 -14.29 8.07
CA TRP A 202 -0.90 -14.79 9.20
C TRP A 202 -2.40 -14.42 9.16
N GLY A 203 -2.84 -13.58 8.23
CA GLY A 203 -4.17 -12.95 8.22
C GLY A 203 -5.33 -13.83 7.76
N ARG A 204 -5.13 -15.14 7.51
CA ARG A 204 -6.18 -16.05 7.04
C ARG A 204 -6.72 -16.89 8.19
N PRO A 205 -7.99 -16.70 8.63
CA PRO A 205 -8.58 -17.55 9.66
C PRO A 205 -8.56 -19.03 9.26
N GLY A 206 -8.10 -19.88 10.18
CA GLY A 206 -8.05 -21.33 9.97
C GLY A 206 -6.99 -21.84 8.97
N SER A 207 -6.10 -20.98 8.49
CA SER A 207 -5.03 -21.35 7.55
C SER A 207 -3.68 -21.52 8.25
N THR A 208 -2.76 -22.22 7.59
CA THR A 208 -1.36 -22.26 7.99
C THR A 208 -0.69 -20.95 7.57
N TYR A 209 -0.04 -20.29 8.53
CA TYR A 209 0.70 -19.05 8.28
C TYR A 209 2.16 -19.36 8.01
N ILE A 210 2.74 -18.66 7.03
CA ILE A 210 4.16 -18.82 6.71
C ILE A 210 5.05 -17.80 7.44
N GLY A 211 4.45 -16.80 8.09
CA GLY A 211 5.18 -15.73 8.76
C GLY A 211 6.08 -14.93 7.83
N ILE A 212 6.89 -14.05 8.42
CA ILE A 212 7.89 -13.25 7.72
C ILE A 212 9.28 -13.34 8.36
N ALA A 213 9.47 -14.20 9.37
CA ALA A 213 10.76 -14.31 10.07
C ALA A 213 11.90 -14.69 9.13
N GLN A 214 11.64 -15.59 8.16
CA GLN A 214 12.60 -15.97 7.15
C GLN A 214 12.93 -14.79 6.22
N ASP A 215 11.92 -14.00 5.83
CA ASP A 215 12.12 -12.82 4.99
C ASP A 215 13.01 -11.79 5.70
N LEU A 216 12.80 -11.54 6.99
CA LEU A 216 13.66 -10.66 7.78
C LEU A 216 15.11 -11.17 7.90
N THR A 217 15.29 -12.50 7.91
CA THR A 217 16.62 -13.12 7.90
C THR A 217 17.29 -13.00 6.53
N ASP A 218 16.54 -13.23 5.46
CA ASP A 218 17.07 -13.25 4.09
C ASP A 218 17.35 -11.83 3.54
N PHE A 219 16.64 -10.82 4.06
CA PHE A 219 16.82 -9.41 3.69
C PHE A 219 17.28 -8.54 4.88
N PRO A 220 18.50 -8.77 5.41
CA PRO A 220 18.98 -8.13 6.64
C PRO A 220 19.25 -6.61 6.50
N PHE A 221 19.08 -6.05 5.32
CA PHE A 221 19.24 -4.63 5.06
C PHE A 221 18.02 -3.81 5.44
N VAL A 222 16.87 -4.43 5.75
CA VAL A 222 15.61 -3.71 5.98
C VAL A 222 15.69 -2.81 7.20
N SER A 223 15.25 -1.59 7.04
CA SER A 223 15.07 -0.58 8.10
C SER A 223 13.59 -0.24 8.32
N ALA A 224 12.70 -0.83 7.54
CA ALA A 224 11.25 -0.79 7.66
C ALA A 224 10.67 -2.05 7.03
N ILE A 225 9.41 -2.38 7.31
CA ILE A 225 8.67 -3.43 6.62
C ILE A 225 7.48 -2.85 5.87
N GLY A 226 7.38 -3.14 4.58
CA GLY A 226 6.21 -2.86 3.77
C GLY A 226 5.15 -3.94 3.96
N LEU A 227 3.88 -3.59 3.92
CA LEU A 227 2.77 -4.52 4.00
C LEU A 227 1.85 -4.34 2.79
N SER A 228 1.54 -5.44 2.11
CA SER A 228 0.39 -5.54 1.21
C SER A 228 -0.77 -6.08 2.01
N SER A 229 -1.93 -5.40 2.03
CA SER A 229 -3.04 -5.73 2.91
C SER A 229 -4.37 -5.70 2.17
N TYR A 230 -4.88 -6.89 1.92
CA TYR A 230 -6.17 -7.15 1.25
C TYR A 230 -7.00 -8.14 2.07
N PRO A 231 -7.49 -7.75 3.26
CA PRO A 231 -8.08 -8.70 4.22
C PRO A 231 -9.26 -9.50 3.68
N TYR A 232 -10.01 -8.95 2.71
CA TYR A 232 -11.08 -9.66 2.03
C TYR A 232 -10.58 -10.92 1.27
N LEU A 233 -9.31 -10.93 0.83
CA LEU A 233 -8.69 -12.11 0.23
C LEU A 233 -8.27 -13.14 1.30
N GLY A 234 -8.13 -12.69 2.54
CA GLY A 234 -7.90 -13.54 3.70
C GLY A 234 -9.15 -14.21 4.27
N GLY A 235 -10.34 -13.93 3.69
CA GLY A 235 -11.62 -14.50 4.13
C GLY A 235 -12.31 -13.72 5.24
N PHE A 236 -11.87 -12.51 5.57
CA PHE A 236 -12.61 -11.61 6.47
C PHE A 236 -13.84 -11.06 5.76
N ALA A 237 -15.01 -11.30 6.33
CA ALA A 237 -16.27 -10.82 5.77
C ALA A 237 -16.59 -9.39 6.22
N LEU A 238 -16.16 -9.02 7.42
CA LEU A 238 -16.40 -7.71 8.02
C LEU A 238 -15.07 -7.08 8.42
N PRO A 239 -14.89 -5.78 8.16
CA PRO A 239 -13.68 -5.06 8.59
C PRO A 239 -13.43 -5.12 10.10
N GLU A 240 -14.47 -5.18 10.91
CA GLU A 240 -14.40 -5.23 12.36
C GLU A 240 -13.85 -6.55 12.91
N ASP A 241 -13.90 -7.63 12.10
CA ASP A 241 -13.34 -8.93 12.47
C ASP A 241 -11.80 -8.93 12.43
N LEU A 242 -11.18 -7.90 11.83
CA LEU A 242 -9.73 -7.73 11.83
C LEU A 242 -9.25 -7.45 13.26
N PRO A 243 -8.36 -8.28 13.83
CA PRO A 243 -7.85 -8.02 15.17
C PRO A 243 -6.99 -6.75 15.20
N LEU A 244 -6.94 -6.06 16.36
CA LEU A 244 -6.20 -4.80 16.48
C LEU A 244 -4.72 -4.93 16.22
N ASP A 245 -4.14 -6.10 16.46
CA ASP A 245 -2.73 -6.39 16.21
C ASP A 245 -2.44 -6.87 14.76
N TYR A 246 -3.40 -6.70 13.83
CA TYR A 246 -3.31 -7.20 12.45
C TYR A 246 -2.01 -6.82 11.75
N TYR A 247 -1.53 -5.61 11.93
CA TYR A 247 -0.26 -5.13 11.38
C TYR A 247 0.89 -5.29 12.38
N SER A 248 0.69 -4.91 13.65
CA SER A 248 1.76 -4.87 14.64
C SER A 248 2.33 -6.25 14.97
N ARG A 249 1.54 -7.31 14.83
CA ARG A 249 2.00 -8.69 15.04
C ARG A 249 3.17 -9.08 14.15
N LEU A 250 3.23 -8.56 12.91
CA LEU A 250 4.28 -8.89 11.94
C LEU A 250 5.66 -8.37 12.36
N VAL A 251 5.70 -7.32 13.15
CA VAL A 251 6.95 -6.70 13.64
C VAL A 251 7.16 -6.91 15.14
N GLN A 252 6.38 -7.77 15.76
CA GLN A 252 6.51 -8.08 17.19
C GLN A 252 7.91 -8.60 17.50
N GLY A 253 8.55 -8.04 18.52
CA GLY A 253 9.93 -8.37 18.88
C GLY A 253 11.00 -7.66 18.03
N THR A 254 10.61 -6.77 17.14
CA THR A 254 11.52 -5.91 16.37
C THR A 254 11.25 -4.44 16.65
N THR A 255 12.14 -3.55 16.16
CA THR A 255 11.95 -2.09 16.17
C THR A 255 11.60 -1.54 14.79
N LEU A 256 11.30 -2.42 13.83
CA LEU A 256 11.02 -2.04 12.45
C LEU A 256 9.70 -1.28 12.35
N PRO A 257 9.70 -0.06 11.78
CA PRO A 257 8.46 0.63 11.47
C PRO A 257 7.71 -0.07 10.34
N VAL A 258 6.38 0.06 10.38
CA VAL A 258 5.46 -0.50 9.40
C VAL A 258 5.03 0.56 8.40
N LEU A 259 5.01 0.21 7.11
CA LEU A 259 4.33 0.95 6.05
C LEU A 259 3.32 0.01 5.36
N VAL A 260 2.05 0.39 5.29
CA VAL A 260 1.10 -0.30 4.40
C VAL A 260 1.32 0.29 3.01
N VAL A 261 2.10 -0.39 2.18
CA VAL A 261 2.57 0.11 0.87
C VAL A 261 1.57 -0.12 -0.25
N GLU A 262 0.62 -1.02 -0.03
CA GLU A 262 -0.54 -1.21 -0.90
C GLU A 262 -1.65 -1.91 -0.13
N GLY A 263 -2.87 -1.77 -0.61
CA GLY A 263 -4.01 -2.42 0.00
C GLY A 263 -5.33 -1.76 -0.38
N GLY A 264 -6.39 -2.23 0.26
CA GLY A 264 -7.72 -1.70 0.09
C GLY A 264 -8.81 -2.71 0.40
N TRP A 265 -10.05 -2.28 0.19
CA TRP A 265 -11.25 -3.09 0.33
C TRP A 265 -12.23 -2.74 -0.81
N PRO A 266 -12.80 -3.73 -1.53
CA PRO A 266 -13.66 -3.44 -2.66
C PRO A 266 -14.98 -2.79 -2.22
N SER A 267 -15.49 -1.88 -3.05
CA SER A 267 -16.78 -1.21 -2.80
C SER A 267 -17.99 -1.97 -3.36
N ILE A 268 -17.74 -3.05 -4.09
CA ILE A 268 -18.78 -3.95 -4.62
C ILE A 268 -18.37 -5.40 -4.36
N ALA A 269 -19.31 -6.32 -4.52
CA ALA A 269 -18.99 -7.75 -4.49
C ALA A 269 -18.06 -8.13 -5.65
N VAL A 270 -16.98 -8.86 -5.33
CA VAL A 270 -16.01 -9.35 -6.33
C VAL A 270 -15.73 -10.83 -6.07
N SER A 271 -15.90 -11.66 -7.12
CA SER A 271 -15.78 -13.12 -6.97
C SER A 271 -16.70 -13.64 -5.84
N SER A 272 -16.15 -14.37 -4.88
CA SER A 272 -16.88 -14.87 -3.70
C SER A 272 -16.95 -13.87 -2.53
N VAL A 273 -16.36 -12.69 -2.67
CA VAL A 273 -16.32 -11.67 -1.61
C VAL A 273 -17.56 -10.80 -1.70
N THR A 274 -18.40 -10.82 -0.67
CA THR A 274 -19.51 -9.86 -0.53
C THR A 274 -18.97 -8.53 -0.03
N SER A 275 -19.29 -7.43 -0.72
CA SER A 275 -18.91 -6.09 -0.29
C SER A 275 -19.91 -5.02 -0.76
N SER A 276 -19.70 -3.80 -0.25
CA SER A 276 -20.51 -2.63 -0.55
C SER A 276 -19.72 -1.35 -0.26
N PRO A 277 -20.16 -0.18 -0.77
CA PRO A 277 -19.54 1.11 -0.42
C PRO A 277 -19.53 1.39 1.10
N ALA A 278 -20.53 0.91 1.83
CA ALA A 278 -20.59 1.05 3.29
C ALA A 278 -19.53 0.17 3.98
N LEU A 279 -19.31 -1.07 3.52
CA LEU A 279 -18.25 -1.94 4.02
C LEU A 279 -16.88 -1.36 3.74
N GLN A 280 -16.66 -0.81 2.54
CA GLN A 280 -15.41 -0.11 2.22
C GLN A 280 -15.14 1.05 3.18
N ALA A 281 -16.14 1.88 3.48
CA ALA A 281 -16.00 2.99 4.43
C ALA A 281 -15.65 2.50 5.85
N ARG A 282 -16.28 1.43 6.31
CA ARG A 282 -15.97 0.77 7.59
C ARG A 282 -14.55 0.20 7.61
N TYR A 283 -14.10 -0.35 6.47
CA TYR A 283 -12.71 -0.81 6.36
C TYR A 283 -11.71 0.33 6.52
N ILE A 284 -11.93 1.48 5.86
CA ILE A 284 -11.02 2.62 6.06
C ILE A 284 -10.99 3.04 7.53
N THR A 285 -12.12 3.07 8.23
CA THR A 285 -12.16 3.33 9.68
C THR A 285 -11.32 2.32 10.44
N ARG A 286 -11.52 1.01 10.17
CA ARG A 286 -10.76 -0.06 10.84
C ARG A 286 -9.28 0.01 10.52
N GLN A 287 -8.90 0.26 9.26
CA GLN A 287 -7.51 0.40 8.85
C GLN A 287 -6.79 1.52 9.62
N LEU A 288 -7.44 2.67 9.82
CA LEU A 288 -6.88 3.77 10.61
C LEU A 288 -6.60 3.37 12.07
N GLU A 289 -7.48 2.58 12.70
CA GLU A 289 -7.25 2.02 14.03
C GLU A 289 -6.02 1.08 14.05
N LEU A 290 -5.90 0.22 13.05
CA LEU A 290 -4.77 -0.70 12.91
C LEU A 290 -3.44 0.03 12.71
N LEU A 291 -3.45 1.13 11.94
CA LEU A 291 -2.29 1.99 11.70
C LEU A 291 -1.86 2.72 12.98
N ASP A 292 -2.82 3.29 13.72
CA ASP A 292 -2.56 3.93 15.01
C ASP A 292 -1.99 2.91 16.02
N GLN A 293 -2.54 1.68 16.06
CA GLN A 293 -2.05 0.60 16.94
C GLN A 293 -0.65 0.11 16.57
N ALA A 294 -0.32 0.07 15.28
CA ALA A 294 0.99 -0.35 14.80
C ALA A 294 2.03 0.77 14.82
N HIS A 295 1.65 2.00 15.20
CA HIS A 295 2.49 3.20 15.04
C HIS A 295 3.10 3.30 13.64
N ALA A 296 2.28 3.00 12.62
CA ALA A 296 2.70 2.94 11.24
C ALA A 296 3.32 4.27 10.77
N LYS A 297 4.17 4.20 9.75
CA LYS A 297 4.79 5.38 9.13
C LYS A 297 4.14 5.79 7.83
N GLY A 298 3.35 4.92 7.20
CA GLY A 298 2.63 5.24 5.98
C GLY A 298 1.50 4.27 5.68
N VAL A 299 0.49 4.77 4.97
CA VAL A 299 -0.57 3.98 4.35
C VAL A 299 -0.82 4.46 2.93
N PHE A 300 -0.83 3.52 2.01
CA PHE A 300 -1.12 3.76 0.61
C PHE A 300 -2.27 2.85 0.16
N GLN A 301 -3.37 3.46 -0.29
CA GLN A 301 -4.37 2.70 -1.01
C GLN A 301 -3.81 2.36 -2.39
N LEU A 302 -4.06 1.14 -2.87
CA LEU A 302 -3.55 0.69 -4.17
C LEU A 302 -3.97 1.65 -5.29
N THR A 303 -5.22 2.13 -5.25
CA THR A 303 -5.74 3.11 -6.20
C THR A 303 -6.59 4.16 -5.49
N PHE A 304 -6.63 5.38 -6.04
CA PHE A 304 -7.62 6.37 -5.63
C PHE A 304 -8.96 6.20 -6.35
N TYR A 305 -8.92 5.70 -7.58
CA TYR A 305 -10.08 5.46 -8.45
C TYR A 305 -10.32 3.98 -8.66
N ASP A 306 -11.56 3.60 -8.95
CA ASP A 306 -11.82 2.31 -9.54
C ASP A 306 -11.14 2.21 -10.91
N ILE A 307 -10.67 1.03 -11.24
CA ILE A 307 -10.04 0.75 -12.52
C ILE A 307 -11.11 0.29 -13.51
N ASP A 308 -11.26 1.03 -14.60
CA ASP A 308 -12.13 0.67 -15.72
C ASP A 308 -11.37 -0.24 -16.69
N LEU A 309 -11.80 -1.48 -16.76
CA LEU A 309 -11.25 -2.50 -17.65
C LEU A 309 -11.99 -2.58 -19.00
N THR A 310 -12.88 -1.62 -19.32
CA THR A 310 -13.58 -1.59 -20.60
C THR A 310 -12.59 -1.58 -21.76
N GLY A 311 -12.69 -2.55 -22.64
CA GLY A 311 -11.79 -2.71 -23.80
C GLY A 311 -10.45 -3.38 -23.48
N VAL A 312 -10.20 -3.78 -22.22
CA VAL A 312 -8.98 -4.51 -21.82
C VAL A 312 -9.23 -6.03 -21.93
N THR A 313 -8.42 -6.70 -22.70
CA THR A 313 -8.41 -8.17 -22.73
C THR A 313 -7.48 -8.70 -21.65
N LEU A 314 -8.02 -9.40 -20.68
CA LEU A 314 -7.25 -10.01 -19.61
C LEU A 314 -6.82 -11.44 -19.96
N PRO A 315 -5.62 -11.87 -19.54
CA PRO A 315 -5.23 -13.28 -19.63
C PRO A 315 -6.21 -14.19 -18.85
N PRO A 316 -6.43 -15.44 -19.30
CA PRO A 316 -7.21 -16.41 -18.54
C PRO A 316 -6.68 -16.57 -17.11
N GLY A 317 -7.57 -16.53 -16.12
CA GLY A 317 -7.21 -16.66 -14.72
C GLY A 317 -6.61 -15.40 -14.08
N SER A 318 -6.61 -14.25 -14.77
CA SER A 318 -6.16 -12.98 -14.19
C SER A 318 -6.93 -12.63 -12.93
N ILE A 319 -6.20 -12.31 -11.86
CA ILE A 319 -6.79 -11.85 -10.59
C ILE A 319 -7.02 -10.34 -10.56
N LEU A 320 -6.66 -9.60 -11.60
CA LEU A 320 -6.82 -8.15 -11.66
C LEU A 320 -8.26 -7.67 -11.32
N PRO A 321 -9.34 -8.36 -11.73
CA PRO A 321 -10.71 -7.98 -11.35
C PRO A 321 -10.96 -7.90 -9.84
N LEU A 322 -10.17 -8.60 -9.01
CA LEU A 322 -10.28 -8.53 -7.54
C LEU A 322 -9.90 -7.14 -7.00
N PHE A 323 -9.14 -6.35 -7.74
CA PHE A 323 -8.55 -5.07 -7.32
C PHE A 323 -9.19 -3.84 -7.99
N THR A 324 -10.12 -4.04 -8.94
CA THR A 324 -10.65 -2.94 -9.76
C THR A 324 -11.55 -1.96 -9.02
N HIS A 325 -12.14 -2.36 -7.89
CA HIS A 325 -13.10 -1.55 -7.14
C HIS A 325 -12.60 -1.12 -5.75
N LEU A 326 -11.28 -0.98 -5.59
CA LEU A 326 -10.64 -0.54 -4.35
C LEU A 326 -10.63 0.98 -4.19
N GLY A 327 -10.87 1.73 -5.24
CA GLY A 327 -10.81 3.19 -5.25
C GLY A 327 -11.77 3.83 -4.24
N LEU A 328 -11.38 4.98 -3.69
CA LEU A 328 -12.22 5.83 -2.85
C LEU A 328 -13.14 6.73 -3.69
N ALA A 329 -12.91 6.79 -5.00
CA ALA A 329 -13.81 7.33 -6.02
C ALA A 329 -14.02 6.28 -7.11
N ASP A 330 -15.09 6.41 -7.88
CA ASP A 330 -15.32 5.56 -9.05
C ASP A 330 -14.46 6.00 -10.26
N SER A 331 -14.52 5.25 -11.35
CA SER A 331 -13.76 5.54 -12.57
C SER A 331 -14.24 6.81 -13.30
N ALA A 332 -15.42 7.34 -12.94
CA ALA A 332 -15.96 8.62 -13.42
C ALA A 332 -15.67 9.79 -12.48
N PHE A 333 -14.78 9.58 -11.46
CA PHE A 333 -14.36 10.57 -10.47
C PHE A 333 -15.43 10.92 -9.41
N ASN A 334 -16.51 10.18 -9.27
CA ASN A 334 -17.49 10.39 -8.21
C ASN A 334 -16.97 9.82 -6.89
N ALA A 335 -17.09 10.61 -5.82
CA ALA A 335 -16.68 10.21 -4.49
C ALA A 335 -17.54 9.07 -3.93
N LYS A 336 -16.91 8.07 -3.30
CA LYS A 336 -17.59 7.03 -2.53
C LYS A 336 -17.61 7.40 -1.03
N PRO A 337 -18.48 6.76 -0.21
CA PRO A 337 -18.55 7.04 1.23
C PRO A 337 -17.19 6.91 1.95
N ALA A 338 -16.33 5.98 1.52
CA ALA A 338 -15.00 5.78 2.08
C ALA A 338 -14.09 7.00 1.94
N LEU A 339 -14.28 7.86 0.91
CA LEU A 339 -13.50 9.08 0.74
C LEU A 339 -13.74 10.09 1.87
N ALA A 340 -14.96 10.21 2.38
CA ALA A 340 -15.25 11.09 3.50
C ALA A 340 -14.52 10.65 4.78
N VAL A 341 -14.40 9.34 5.01
CA VAL A 341 -13.63 8.78 6.15
C VAL A 341 -12.14 9.07 5.99
N TRP A 342 -11.61 8.89 4.79
CA TRP A 342 -10.23 9.23 4.45
C TRP A 342 -9.94 10.71 4.67
N ASP A 343 -10.78 11.60 4.14
CA ASP A 343 -10.64 13.06 4.26
C ASP A 343 -10.68 13.50 5.74
N ALA A 344 -11.55 12.92 6.56
CA ALA A 344 -11.61 13.17 7.99
C ALA A 344 -10.34 12.74 8.74
N ALA A 345 -9.70 11.66 8.31
CA ALA A 345 -8.42 11.24 8.86
C ALA A 345 -7.26 12.11 8.36
N PHE A 346 -7.30 12.52 7.10
CA PHE A 346 -6.24 13.30 6.47
C PHE A 346 -6.05 14.69 7.12
N VAL A 347 -7.12 15.31 7.60
CA VAL A 347 -7.02 16.60 8.33
C VAL A 347 -6.45 16.48 9.74
N ARG A 348 -6.23 15.26 10.27
CA ARG A 348 -5.53 15.05 11.54
C ARG A 348 -4.08 15.53 11.39
N PRO A 349 -3.56 16.35 12.36
CA PRO A 349 -2.16 16.76 12.33
C PRO A 349 -1.24 15.55 12.27
N ARG A 350 -0.21 15.59 11.42
CA ARG A 350 0.83 14.58 11.39
C ARG A 350 1.97 14.97 12.33
N GLN A 351 2.41 14.04 13.17
CA GLN A 351 3.54 14.17 14.09
C GLN A 351 4.77 13.39 13.60
#